data_453836bfc5bc370302c43de35d116761
#
_entry.id   453836bfc5bc370302c43de35d116761
#
_cell.length_a   1.000
_cell.length_b   1.000
_cell.length_c   1.000
_cell.angle_alpha   90.00
_cell.angle_beta   90.00
_cell.angle_gamma   90.00
#
_symmetry.space_group_name_H-M   'P 1'
#
loop_
_entity.id
_entity.type
_entity.pdbx_description
1 polymer ?
#
loop_
_entity_poly.entity_id
_entity_poly.type
_entity_poly.pdbx_seq_one_letter_code
_entity_poly.pdbx_strand_id
1 'polypeptide(L)' 'MGLLFQIINTIQRYPQQVHFIYMNNVTYELLQDEIDNLTDEDYNYYASLGLETISIAIDMSLDNQIFELH' A
#
# COMPACT_ATOMS: atom_id res chain seq x y z
N MET A 1 10.18 3.83 9.32
CA MET A 1 8.78 3.82 8.89
C MET A 1 8.57 2.69 7.92
N GLY A 2 7.50 1.94 8.08
CA GLY A 2 7.19 0.82 7.20
C GLY A 2 6.64 1.26 5.84
N LEU A 3 6.66 0.33 4.89
CA LEU A 3 6.14 0.55 3.55
C LEU A 3 4.65 0.91 3.58
N LEU A 4 3.86 0.21 4.41
CA LEU A 4 2.43 0.48 4.54
C LEU A 4 2.15 1.91 4.97
N PHE A 5 2.91 2.42 5.94
CA PHE A 5 2.78 3.81 6.39
C PHE A 5 3.07 4.79 5.25
N GLN A 6 4.13 4.53 4.47
CA GLN A 6 4.48 5.38 3.32
C GLN A 6 3.37 5.40 2.27
N ILE A 7 2.80 4.23 1.97
CA ILE A 7 1.71 4.12 1.01
C ILE A 7 0.49 4.91 1.46
N ILE A 8 0.04 4.69 2.70
CA ILE A 8 -1.14 5.38 3.23
C ILE A 8 -0.93 6.88 3.27
N ASN A 9 0.24 7.33 3.71
CA ASN A 9 0.57 8.74 3.79
C ASN A 9 0.55 9.39 2.39
N THR A 10 1.06 8.69 1.39
CA THR A 10 1.06 9.16 0.00
C THR A 10 -0.36 9.21 -0.57
N ILE A 11 -1.19 8.21 -0.29
CA ILE A 11 -2.58 8.19 -0.73
C ILE A 11 -3.34 9.39 -0.18
N GLN A 12 -3.15 9.73 1.09
CA GLN A 12 -3.84 10.85 1.71
C GLN A 12 -3.45 12.20 1.11
N ARG A 13 -2.26 12.29 0.55
CA ARG A 13 -1.77 13.52 -0.11
C ARG A 13 -2.09 13.57 -1.59
N TYR A 14 -2.55 12.46 -2.15
CA TYR A 14 -2.82 12.38 -3.59
C TYR A 14 -4.04 13.24 -3.92
N PRO A 15 -3.96 14.10 -4.96
CA PRO A 15 -5.05 15.05 -5.26
C PRO A 15 -6.28 14.39 -5.89
N GLN A 16 -6.17 13.13 -6.32
CA GLN A 16 -7.24 12.40 -6.99
C GLN A 16 -7.51 11.10 -6.23
N GLN A 17 -8.63 10.46 -6.54
CA GLN A 17 -8.92 9.15 -5.98
C GLN A 17 -7.96 8.11 -6.54
N VAL A 18 -7.37 7.31 -5.63
CA VAL A 18 -6.48 6.22 -6.00
C VAL A 18 -7.29 4.96 -6.19
N HIS A 19 -7.16 4.32 -7.33
CA HIS A 19 -7.84 3.07 -7.67
C HIS A 19 -6.88 1.88 -7.62
N PHE A 20 -5.62 2.10 -8.02
CA PHE A 20 -4.61 1.06 -8.13
C PHE A 20 -3.29 1.52 -7.54
N ILE A 21 -2.56 0.56 -6.96
CA ILE A 21 -1.16 0.76 -6.56
C ILE A 21 -0.34 -0.26 -7.33
N TYR A 22 0.66 0.22 -8.06
CA TYR A 22 1.57 -0.64 -8.82
C TYR A 22 2.86 -0.81 -8.03
N MET A 23 3.32 -2.05 -7.90
CA MET A 23 4.58 -2.38 -7.22
C MET A 23 5.11 -3.71 -7.76
N ASN A 24 6.41 -3.98 -7.55
CA ASN A 24 6.93 -5.28 -7.95
C ASN A 24 6.56 -6.35 -6.91
N ASN A 25 6.85 -7.62 -7.24
CA ASN A 25 6.47 -8.74 -6.38
C ASN A 25 7.20 -8.72 -5.02
N VAL A 26 8.45 -8.30 -4.97
CA VAL A 26 9.21 -8.19 -3.71
C VAL A 26 8.58 -7.15 -2.80
N THR A 27 8.24 -5.99 -3.34
CA THR A 27 7.56 -4.92 -2.61
C THR A 27 6.19 -5.38 -2.11
N TYR A 28 5.46 -6.11 -2.93
CA TYR A 28 4.16 -6.65 -2.55
C TYR A 28 4.28 -7.63 -1.36
N GLU A 29 5.28 -8.51 -1.38
CA GLU A 29 5.51 -9.44 -0.27
C GLU A 29 5.85 -8.70 1.02
N LEU A 30 6.68 -7.65 0.95
CA LEU A 30 6.98 -6.81 2.10
C LEU A 30 5.72 -6.17 2.67
N LEU A 31 4.86 -5.67 1.80
CA LEU A 31 3.59 -5.05 2.21
C LEU A 31 2.68 -6.07 2.90
N GLN A 32 2.56 -7.28 2.34
CA GLN A 32 1.74 -8.33 2.94
C GLN A 32 2.26 -8.74 4.32
N ASP A 33 3.59 -8.83 4.48
CA ASP A 33 4.19 -9.13 5.77
C ASP A 33 3.85 -8.05 6.80
N GLU A 34 3.91 -6.79 6.42
CA GLU A 34 3.53 -5.70 7.32
C GLU A 34 2.05 -5.76 7.71
N ILE A 35 1.18 -6.06 6.75
CA ILE A 35 -0.26 -6.19 7.02
C ILE A 35 -0.53 -7.37 7.96
N ASP A 36 0.12 -8.51 7.72
CA ASP A 36 -0.06 -9.71 8.54
C ASP A 36 0.41 -9.52 9.98
N ASN A 37 1.34 -8.59 10.21
CA ASN A 37 1.87 -8.28 11.54
C ASN A 37 1.11 -7.15 12.25
N LEU A 38 0.08 -6.58 11.62
CA LEU A 38 -0.73 -5.55 12.26
C LEU A 38 -1.63 -6.14 13.35
N THR A 39 -1.86 -5.37 14.40
CA THR A 39 -2.92 -5.67 15.35
C THR A 39 -4.28 -5.44 14.69
N ASP A 40 -5.36 -6.00 15.25
CA ASP A 40 -6.70 -5.79 14.74
C ASP A 40 -7.07 -4.30 14.75
N GLU A 41 -6.65 -3.59 15.78
CA GLU A 41 -6.89 -2.16 15.90
C GLU A 41 -6.19 -1.38 14.78
N ASP A 42 -4.93 -1.66 14.53
CA ASP A 42 -4.16 -1.00 13.48
C ASP A 42 -4.71 -1.35 12.09
N TYR A 43 -5.07 -2.61 11.87
CA TYR A 43 -5.68 -3.03 10.61
C TYR A 43 -6.97 -2.25 10.35
N ASN A 44 -7.83 -2.13 11.35
CA ASN A 44 -9.09 -1.39 11.23
C ASN A 44 -8.84 0.09 10.93
N TYR A 45 -7.80 0.66 11.53
CA TYR A 45 -7.42 2.05 11.27
C TYR A 45 -7.05 2.24 9.79
N TYR A 46 -6.18 1.40 9.25
CA TYR A 46 -5.77 1.50 7.84
C TYR A 46 -6.92 1.18 6.89
N ALA A 47 -7.77 0.23 7.22
CA ALA A 47 -8.95 -0.09 6.42
C ALA A 47 -9.89 1.12 6.33
N SER A 48 -10.05 1.87 7.42
CA SER A 48 -10.88 3.08 7.43
C SER A 48 -10.32 4.18 6.54
N LEU A 49 -9.02 4.16 6.26
CA LEU A 49 -8.36 5.11 5.38
C LEU A 49 -8.42 4.69 3.90
N GLY A 50 -9.08 3.58 3.59
CA GLY A 50 -9.31 3.14 2.23
C GLY A 50 -8.39 2.02 1.73
N LEU A 51 -7.60 1.41 2.60
CA LEU A 51 -6.69 0.32 2.19
C LEU A 51 -7.40 -0.81 1.45
N GLU A 52 -8.60 -1.20 1.89
CA GLU A 52 -9.36 -2.30 1.31
C GLU A 52 -10.02 -1.96 -0.02
N THR A 53 -10.14 -0.68 -0.36
CA THR A 53 -10.80 -0.24 -1.59
C THR A 53 -9.84 -0.09 -2.75
N ILE A 54 -8.54 -0.28 -2.52
CA ILE A 54 -7.51 -0.07 -3.52
C ILE A 54 -7.00 -1.44 -3.99
N SER A 55 -6.94 -1.62 -5.31
CA SER A 55 -6.39 -2.83 -5.92
C SER A 55 -4.89 -2.70 -6.10
N ILE A 56 -4.16 -3.78 -5.84
CA ILE A 56 -2.71 -3.81 -6.05
C ILE A 56 -2.43 -4.58 -7.34
N ALA A 57 -1.62 -3.99 -8.21
CA ALA A 57 -1.18 -4.60 -9.45
C ALA A 57 0.34 -4.77 -9.41
N ILE A 58 0.81 -5.90 -9.93
CA ILE A 58 2.24 -6.21 -9.96
C ILE A 58 2.84 -5.66 -11.25
N ASP A 59 3.86 -4.81 -11.07
CA ASP A 59 4.65 -4.27 -12.19
C ASP A 59 6.13 -4.56 -11.93
N MET A 60 6.65 -5.53 -12.66
CA MET A 60 8.03 -6.00 -12.48
C MET A 60 9.08 -5.01 -12.97
N SER A 61 8.65 -3.96 -13.65
CA SER A 61 9.58 -2.90 -14.08
C SER A 61 9.94 -1.93 -12.97
N LEU A 62 9.19 -1.93 -11.86
CA LEU A 62 9.47 -1.07 -10.72
C LEU A 62 10.55 -1.68 -9.83
N ASP A 63 11.37 -0.82 -9.23
CA ASP A 63 12.41 -1.23 -8.29
C ASP A 63 11.78 -1.60 -6.93
N ASN A 64 12.59 -2.28 -6.10
CA ASN A 64 12.17 -2.67 -4.75
C ASN A 64 11.79 -1.43 -3.93
N GLN A 65 10.71 -1.54 -3.16
CA GLN A 65 10.17 -0.49 -2.29
C GLN A 65 9.69 0.76 -3.05
N ILE A 66 9.55 0.67 -4.36
CA ILE A 66 8.96 1.73 -5.18
C ILE A 66 7.52 1.34 -5.50
N PHE A 67 6.61 2.30 -5.40
CA PHE A 67 5.22 2.10 -5.77
C PHE A 67 4.70 3.31 -6.53
N GLU A 68 3.70 3.09 -7.39
CA GLU A 68 3.03 4.14 -8.15
C GLU A 68 1.54 4.10 -7.88
N LEU A 69 0.93 5.27 -7.74
CA LEU A 69 -0.50 5.42 -7.53
C LEU A 69 -1.21 5.78 -8.84
N HIS A 70 -2.33 5.10 -9.08
CA HIS A 70 -3.14 5.36 -10.28
C HIS A 70 -4.62 5.43 -9.98
#